data_8903762007f6be95dbd1ce233018e469
#
_entry.id   8903762007f6be95dbd1ce233018e469
#
_cell.length_a   1.000
_cell.length_b   1.000
_cell.length_c   1.000
_cell.angle_alpha   90.00
_cell.angle_beta   90.00
_cell.angle_gamma   90.00
#
_symmetry.space_group_name_H-M   'P 1'
#
loop_
_entity.id
_entity.type
_entity.pdbx_description
1 polymer ?
#
loop_
_entity_poly.entity_id
_entity_poly.type
_entity_poly.pdbx_seq_one_letter_code
_entity_poly.pdbx_strand_id
1 'polypeptide(L)'
;MEMNMAKFSEKLGELMELAKKKKNVLEYQEINDFFKDFPLDPEHLDKVFDFLEANGIDVLRIQDNDMDDLIIGDDDDLNLSEEDEVDMENIDLSVPEGVSIEDPVRMYLKEIGKVPLLSAEEEITLAKRMENGDESAKKRLAEANLRLVVSIAKRYVGRGMLFLDLIQEGNLGLIKAVEKFDYRKGYKFSTYATWWIRQAITRAIADQARTIRIPVHMVETINKLIRVSRQLLQELGREPQPEEIAKEMNMSVDRVREILKISQEPVSLETPIGEEEDSHLGDFIQDDNVPVPADAAAFTLLKEQLVEVLGTLTEREQKVLRLRFGLDDGRARTLEEVGKEFNVTRERIRQIEAKALRNLRHPSRSRKLKDYLD
;
A
#
# COMPACT_ATOMS: atom_id res chain seq x y z
N MET A 1 25.02 -7.45 18.11
CA MET A 1 26.10 -6.93 17.22
C MET A 1 25.53 -5.72 16.48
N GLU A 2 26.07 -4.55 16.73
CA GLU A 2 25.62 -3.32 16.04
C GLU A 2 25.95 -3.45 14.55
N MET A 3 24.92 -3.48 13.75
CA MET A 3 25.04 -3.53 12.30
C MET A 3 25.61 -2.23 11.77
N ASN A 4 26.70 -2.31 11.04
CA ASN A 4 27.38 -1.13 10.49
C ASN A 4 26.52 -0.53 9.35
N MET A 5 25.62 0.38 9.69
CA MET A 5 24.65 1.04 8.77
C MET A 5 25.31 1.60 7.49
N ALA A 6 26.58 2.02 7.57
CA ALA A 6 27.32 2.51 6.43
C ALA A 6 27.60 1.40 5.39
N LYS A 7 28.00 0.19 5.85
CA LYS A 7 28.23 -0.95 4.96
C LYS A 7 26.94 -1.52 4.34
N PHE A 8 25.83 -1.43 5.07
CA PHE A 8 24.52 -1.83 4.54
C PHE A 8 24.05 -0.89 3.43
N SER A 9 24.20 0.42 3.61
CA SER A 9 23.88 1.42 2.58
C SER A 9 24.78 1.30 1.34
N GLU A 10 26.06 0.94 1.51
CA GLU A 10 26.98 0.71 0.40
C GLU A 10 26.58 -0.52 -0.42
N LYS A 11 26.24 -1.63 0.24
CA LYS A 11 25.71 -2.85 -0.41
C LYS A 11 24.37 -2.62 -1.12
N LEU A 12 23.48 -1.81 -0.57
CA LEU A 12 22.24 -1.43 -1.27
C LEU A 12 22.54 -0.66 -2.57
N GLY A 13 23.56 0.20 -2.56
CA GLY A 13 24.03 0.90 -3.76
C GLY A 13 24.56 -0.05 -4.84
N GLU A 14 25.38 -1.05 -4.45
CA GLU A 14 25.89 -2.08 -5.36
C GLU A 14 24.76 -2.94 -5.95
N LEU A 15 23.76 -3.30 -5.14
CA LEU A 15 22.58 -4.05 -5.58
C LEU A 15 21.78 -3.26 -6.62
N MET A 16 21.64 -1.92 -6.44
CA MET A 16 21.02 -1.04 -7.42
C MET A 16 21.77 -0.98 -8.76
N GLU A 17 23.09 -1.00 -8.73
CA GLU A 17 23.90 -1.06 -9.97
C GLU A 17 23.72 -2.40 -10.69
N LEU A 18 23.61 -3.50 -9.95
CA LEU A 18 23.33 -4.83 -10.46
C LEU A 18 21.92 -4.86 -11.11
N ALA A 19 20.92 -4.29 -10.46
CA ALA A 19 19.56 -4.17 -10.98
C ALA A 19 19.51 -3.39 -12.29
N LYS A 20 20.22 -2.25 -12.38
CA LYS A 20 20.30 -1.45 -13.61
C LYS A 20 20.92 -2.22 -14.78
N LYS A 21 21.94 -3.05 -14.53
CA LYS A 21 22.55 -3.93 -15.55
C LYS A 21 21.57 -5.01 -16.05
N LYS A 22 20.64 -5.43 -15.21
CA LYS A 22 19.63 -6.45 -15.49
C LYS A 22 18.25 -5.88 -15.87
N LYS A 23 18.19 -4.68 -16.38
CA LYS A 23 16.93 -4.00 -16.80
C LYS A 23 15.91 -3.84 -15.68
N ASN A 24 16.36 -3.53 -14.48
CA ASN A 24 15.56 -3.36 -13.25
C ASN A 24 14.78 -4.62 -12.82
N VAL A 25 15.34 -5.79 -13.04
CA VAL A 25 14.79 -7.06 -12.57
C VAL A 25 15.86 -7.84 -11.82
N LEU A 26 15.56 -8.25 -10.59
CA LEU A 26 16.44 -9.09 -9.77
C LEU A 26 15.69 -10.35 -9.34
N GLU A 27 16.42 -11.48 -9.30
CA GLU A 27 15.89 -12.72 -8.75
C GLU A 27 16.05 -12.74 -7.23
N TYR A 28 15.05 -13.28 -6.51
CA TYR A 28 15.08 -13.40 -5.05
C TYR A 28 16.34 -14.16 -4.56
N GLN A 29 16.71 -15.21 -5.28
CA GLN A 29 17.92 -15.99 -4.97
C GLN A 29 19.18 -15.14 -5.09
N GLU A 30 19.26 -14.26 -6.06
CA GLU A 30 20.41 -13.35 -6.25
C GLU A 30 20.50 -12.32 -5.12
N ILE A 31 19.37 -11.85 -4.61
CA ILE A 31 19.34 -10.95 -3.45
C ILE A 31 19.83 -11.69 -2.20
N ASN A 32 19.35 -12.91 -1.96
CA ASN A 32 19.81 -13.74 -0.85
C ASN A 32 21.31 -14.10 -0.97
N ASP A 33 21.76 -14.45 -2.16
CA ASP A 33 23.16 -14.77 -2.40
C ASP A 33 24.08 -13.56 -2.23
N PHE A 34 23.60 -12.38 -2.62
CA PHE A 34 24.33 -11.11 -2.45
C PHE A 34 24.51 -10.71 -0.97
N PHE A 35 23.56 -11.10 -0.13
CA PHE A 35 23.61 -10.84 1.30
C PHE A 35 24.03 -12.04 2.16
N LYS A 36 24.51 -13.16 1.56
CA LYS A 36 24.96 -14.36 2.31
C LYS A 36 25.97 -14.07 3.41
N ASP A 37 26.86 -13.11 3.18
CA ASP A 37 27.89 -12.70 4.14
C ASP A 37 27.37 -11.75 5.24
N PHE A 38 26.11 -11.36 5.16
CA PHE A 38 25.43 -10.49 6.12
C PHE A 38 24.21 -11.24 6.69
N PRO A 39 24.20 -11.61 7.98
CA PRO A 39 23.00 -12.14 8.61
C PRO A 39 21.93 -11.03 8.63
N LEU A 40 21.02 -11.08 7.66
CA LEU A 40 19.86 -10.19 7.62
C LEU A 40 18.79 -10.76 8.53
N ASP A 41 18.40 -9.99 9.55
CA ASP A 41 17.16 -10.24 10.26
C ASP A 41 15.96 -9.99 9.32
N PRO A 42 14.82 -10.65 9.52
CA PRO A 42 13.62 -10.46 8.69
C PRO A 42 13.24 -8.98 8.50
N GLU A 43 13.39 -8.13 9.53
CA GLU A 43 13.11 -6.70 9.46
C GLU A 43 14.04 -5.91 8.51
N HIS A 44 15.26 -6.41 8.31
CA HIS A 44 16.21 -5.78 7.40
C HIS A 44 15.99 -6.22 5.96
N LEU A 45 15.54 -7.46 5.76
CA LEU A 45 15.14 -7.97 4.46
C LEU A 45 13.91 -7.21 3.94
N ASP A 46 12.94 -6.94 4.79
CA ASP A 46 11.77 -6.13 4.47
C ASP A 46 12.17 -4.71 4.00
N LYS A 47 13.12 -4.08 4.68
CA LYS A 47 13.66 -2.76 4.27
C LYS A 47 14.37 -2.79 2.91
N VAL A 48 15.04 -3.91 2.58
CA VAL A 48 15.65 -4.09 1.25
C VAL A 48 14.57 -4.17 0.19
N PHE A 49 13.50 -4.90 0.41
CA PHE A 49 12.39 -5.00 -0.54
C PHE A 49 11.66 -3.68 -0.72
N ASP A 50 11.34 -2.98 0.37
CA ASP A 50 10.74 -1.63 0.31
C ASP A 50 11.60 -0.65 -0.49
N PHE A 51 12.92 -0.72 -0.29
CA PHE A 51 13.87 0.11 -1.01
C PHE A 51 13.93 -0.22 -2.51
N LEU A 52 13.93 -1.50 -2.88
CA LEU A 52 13.91 -1.94 -4.28
C LEU A 52 12.59 -1.55 -4.97
N GLU A 53 11.47 -1.73 -4.29
CA GLU A 53 10.15 -1.34 -4.78
C GLU A 53 10.04 0.17 -4.99
N ALA A 54 10.51 0.99 -4.03
CA ALA A 54 10.53 2.45 -4.13
C ALA A 54 11.38 2.94 -5.31
N ASN A 55 12.39 2.16 -5.73
CA ASN A 55 13.25 2.47 -6.88
C ASN A 55 12.78 1.82 -8.20
N GLY A 56 11.59 1.21 -8.24
CA GLY A 56 11.02 0.60 -9.44
C GLY A 56 11.77 -0.63 -9.93
N ILE A 57 12.39 -1.40 -9.02
CA ILE A 57 13.07 -2.66 -9.32
C ILE A 57 12.10 -3.81 -9.05
N ASP A 58 11.79 -4.59 -10.09
CA ASP A 58 10.94 -5.76 -9.97
C ASP A 58 11.78 -6.96 -9.46
N VAL A 59 11.38 -7.52 -8.32
CA VAL A 59 12.01 -8.71 -7.75
C VAL A 59 11.29 -9.96 -8.25
N LEU A 60 12.01 -10.83 -8.98
CA LEU A 60 11.50 -12.10 -9.46
C LEU A 60 11.79 -13.20 -8.43
N ARG A 61 10.78 -13.84 -7.91
CA ARG A 61 10.91 -15.08 -7.11
C ARG A 61 10.81 -16.27 -8.04
N ILE A 62 11.89 -17.05 -8.20
CA ILE A 62 11.96 -18.23 -9.12
C ILE A 62 11.57 -19.52 -8.38
N GLN A 63 11.01 -19.46 -7.19
CA GLN A 63 10.46 -20.67 -6.56
C GLN A 63 8.95 -20.71 -6.77
N ASP A 64 8.49 -21.67 -7.57
CA ASP A 64 7.06 -21.90 -7.88
C ASP A 64 6.18 -22.10 -6.63
N ASN A 65 6.78 -22.48 -5.50
CA ASN A 65 6.09 -22.64 -4.22
C ASN A 65 5.71 -21.33 -3.51
N ASP A 66 6.42 -20.20 -3.76
CA ASP A 66 6.14 -18.94 -3.07
C ASP A 66 5.04 -18.10 -3.76
N MET A 67 4.72 -18.42 -5.02
CA MET A 67 3.63 -17.74 -5.75
C MET A 67 2.25 -18.20 -5.32
N ASP A 68 2.12 -19.43 -4.86
CA ASP A 68 0.88 -19.94 -4.26
C ASP A 68 0.57 -19.21 -2.94
N ASP A 69 1.57 -18.59 -2.29
CA ASP A 69 1.41 -17.84 -1.04
C ASP A 69 0.62 -16.51 -1.20
N LEU A 70 0.55 -15.93 -2.42
CA LEU A 70 -0.27 -14.75 -2.68
C LEU A 70 -1.74 -15.08 -3.01
N ILE A 71 -2.06 -16.36 -3.14
CA ILE A 71 -3.39 -16.80 -3.57
C ILE A 71 -4.25 -17.06 -2.34
N ILE A 72 -5.00 -16.05 -1.89
CA ILE A 72 -6.11 -16.23 -0.93
C ILE A 72 -7.31 -16.76 -1.71
N GLY A 73 -7.54 -18.05 -1.69
CA GLY A 73 -8.74 -18.66 -2.23
C GLY A 73 -8.97 -19.99 -1.53
N ASP A 74 -10.25 -20.33 -1.25
CA ASP A 74 -10.68 -21.58 -0.64
C ASP A 74 -10.49 -22.80 -1.55
N ASP A 75 -9.96 -22.62 -2.76
CA ASP A 75 -9.79 -23.68 -3.73
C ASP A 75 -8.38 -24.26 -3.67
N ASP A 76 -8.27 -25.49 -3.16
CA ASP A 76 -7.16 -26.43 -3.36
C ASP A 76 -6.89 -26.73 -4.86
N ASP A 77 -7.75 -26.23 -5.77
CA ASP A 77 -7.68 -26.41 -7.22
C ASP A 77 -6.66 -25.48 -7.93
N LEU A 78 -5.97 -24.59 -7.23
CA LEU A 78 -4.94 -23.72 -7.83
C LEU A 78 -3.53 -24.28 -7.72
N ASN A 79 -3.39 -25.57 -7.43
CA ASN A 79 -2.15 -26.33 -7.71
C ASN A 79 -1.99 -26.40 -9.23
N LEU A 80 -1.57 -25.27 -9.84
CA LEU A 80 -1.14 -25.25 -11.22
C LEU A 80 0.19 -25.99 -11.30
N SER A 81 0.10 -27.30 -11.50
CA SER A 81 1.22 -28.09 -11.98
C SER A 81 1.80 -27.43 -13.23
N GLU A 82 3.09 -27.55 -13.47
CA GLU A 82 3.79 -27.07 -14.69
C GLU A 82 3.13 -27.54 -16.00
N GLU A 83 2.11 -28.40 -15.92
CA GLU A 83 1.37 -29.00 -17.02
C GLU A 83 0.14 -28.22 -17.50
N ASP A 84 -0.26 -27.11 -16.83
CA ASP A 84 -1.36 -26.26 -17.32
C ASP A 84 -0.88 -25.34 -18.47
N GLU A 85 -0.48 -25.96 -19.58
CA GLU A 85 -0.43 -25.23 -20.86
C GLU A 85 -1.83 -24.74 -21.17
N VAL A 86 -2.04 -23.42 -21.03
CA VAL A 86 -3.33 -22.80 -21.42
C VAL A 86 -3.57 -23.08 -22.90
N ASP A 87 -4.57 -23.92 -23.17
CA ASP A 87 -4.98 -24.18 -24.55
C ASP A 87 -5.57 -22.91 -25.16
N MET A 88 -4.76 -22.21 -25.94
CA MET A 88 -5.13 -20.93 -26.57
C MET A 88 -6.29 -21.06 -27.57
N GLU A 89 -6.53 -22.26 -28.10
CA GLU A 89 -7.61 -22.50 -29.07
C GLU A 89 -8.98 -22.61 -28.41
N ASN A 90 -9.04 -23.12 -27.17
CA ASN A 90 -10.26 -23.39 -26.42
C ASN A 90 -10.50 -22.44 -25.24
N ILE A 91 -9.90 -21.24 -25.24
CA ILE A 91 -10.15 -20.25 -24.19
C ILE A 91 -11.62 -19.85 -24.17
N ASP A 92 -12.29 -20.17 -23.05
CA ASP A 92 -13.65 -19.70 -22.79
C ASP A 92 -13.66 -18.20 -22.48
N LEU A 93 -14.25 -17.41 -23.39
CA LEU A 93 -14.45 -15.95 -23.24
C LEU A 93 -15.82 -15.60 -22.63
N SER A 94 -16.54 -16.57 -22.02
CA SER A 94 -17.76 -16.26 -21.29
C SER A 94 -17.45 -15.41 -20.05
N VAL A 95 -18.43 -14.64 -19.59
CA VAL A 95 -18.29 -13.85 -18.35
C VAL A 95 -18.34 -14.80 -17.16
N PRO A 96 -17.43 -14.70 -16.18
CA PRO A 96 -17.45 -15.55 -14.98
C PRO A 96 -18.76 -15.44 -14.21
N GLU A 97 -19.15 -16.49 -13.50
CA GLU A 97 -20.28 -16.46 -12.56
C GLU A 97 -20.00 -15.44 -11.45
N GLY A 98 -21.03 -14.65 -11.10
CA GLY A 98 -20.92 -13.60 -10.07
C GLY A 98 -20.40 -12.25 -10.56
N VAL A 99 -19.97 -12.13 -11.81
CA VAL A 99 -19.66 -10.84 -12.42
C VAL A 99 -20.92 -10.27 -13.09
N SER A 100 -21.30 -9.04 -12.72
CA SER A 100 -22.40 -8.35 -13.39
C SER A 100 -22.07 -8.21 -14.88
N ILE A 101 -23.01 -8.62 -15.74
CA ILE A 101 -22.84 -8.54 -17.19
C ILE A 101 -23.08 -7.08 -17.61
N GLU A 102 -22.10 -6.24 -17.32
CA GLU A 102 -22.11 -4.87 -17.83
C GLU A 102 -21.74 -4.84 -19.31
N ASP A 103 -22.38 -3.98 -20.09
CA ASP A 103 -22.08 -3.79 -21.51
C ASP A 103 -20.59 -3.61 -21.84
N PRO A 104 -19.77 -2.90 -21.01
CA PRO A 104 -18.34 -2.74 -21.25
C PRO A 104 -17.55 -4.05 -21.24
N VAL A 105 -17.84 -4.99 -20.32
CA VAL A 105 -17.16 -6.30 -20.27
C VAL A 105 -17.42 -7.09 -21.53
N ARG A 106 -18.68 -7.21 -21.91
CA ARG A 106 -19.08 -7.95 -23.10
C ARG A 106 -18.52 -7.34 -24.37
N MET A 107 -18.50 -6.01 -24.47
CA MET A 107 -17.94 -5.28 -25.60
C MET A 107 -16.43 -5.56 -25.72
N TYR A 108 -15.67 -5.49 -24.64
CA TYR A 108 -14.25 -5.80 -24.62
C TYR A 108 -13.96 -7.24 -25.06
N LEU A 109 -14.66 -8.23 -24.47
CA LEU A 109 -14.49 -9.65 -24.82
C LEU A 109 -14.79 -9.92 -26.30
N LYS A 110 -15.82 -9.26 -26.86
CA LYS A 110 -16.15 -9.35 -28.29
C LYS A 110 -15.06 -8.74 -29.16
N GLU A 111 -14.41 -7.66 -28.71
CA GLU A 111 -13.37 -6.98 -29.48
C GLU A 111 -12.09 -7.81 -29.55
N ILE A 112 -11.60 -8.33 -28.43
CA ILE A 112 -10.40 -9.18 -28.40
C ILE A 112 -10.60 -10.50 -29.15
N GLY A 113 -11.85 -11.01 -29.20
CA GLY A 113 -12.19 -12.22 -29.94
C GLY A 113 -12.04 -12.12 -31.47
N LYS A 114 -11.98 -10.91 -32.02
CA LYS A 114 -11.78 -10.69 -33.47
C LYS A 114 -10.35 -10.90 -33.94
N VAL A 115 -9.37 -10.81 -33.03
CA VAL A 115 -7.96 -10.94 -33.34
C VAL A 115 -7.60 -12.41 -33.51
N PRO A 116 -7.04 -12.84 -34.69
CA PRO A 116 -6.64 -14.22 -34.90
C PRO A 116 -5.45 -14.61 -34.01
N LEU A 117 -5.42 -15.87 -33.60
CA LEU A 117 -4.29 -16.45 -32.87
C LEU A 117 -3.05 -16.52 -33.78
N LEU A 118 -1.88 -16.45 -33.19
CA LEU A 118 -0.58 -16.57 -33.87
C LEU A 118 -0.09 -18.01 -33.86
N SER A 119 0.53 -18.43 -34.95
CA SER A 119 1.29 -19.67 -34.99
C SER A 119 2.68 -19.48 -34.32
N ALA A 120 3.32 -20.57 -33.90
CA ALA A 120 4.66 -20.50 -33.28
C ALA A 120 5.72 -19.86 -34.22
N GLU A 121 5.59 -20.06 -35.56
CA GLU A 121 6.48 -19.44 -36.52
C GLU A 121 6.26 -17.92 -36.63
N GLU A 122 4.98 -17.48 -36.55
CA GLU A 122 4.64 -16.07 -36.54
C GLU A 122 5.10 -15.37 -35.25
N GLU A 123 5.02 -16.03 -34.07
CA GLU A 123 5.56 -15.51 -32.82
C GLU A 123 7.05 -15.21 -32.92
N ILE A 124 7.84 -16.19 -33.47
CA ILE A 124 9.28 -16.01 -33.66
C ILE A 124 9.57 -14.89 -34.67
N THR A 125 8.78 -14.80 -35.74
CA THR A 125 8.95 -13.76 -36.77
C THR A 125 8.68 -12.37 -36.20
N LEU A 126 7.62 -12.23 -35.40
CA LEU A 126 7.29 -10.98 -34.70
C LEU A 126 8.36 -10.63 -33.67
N ALA A 127 8.86 -11.61 -32.89
CA ALA A 127 9.92 -11.39 -31.92
C ALA A 127 11.21 -10.86 -32.56
N LYS A 128 11.61 -11.40 -33.76
CA LYS A 128 12.75 -10.88 -34.50
C LYS A 128 12.54 -9.45 -34.98
N ARG A 129 11.33 -9.11 -35.42
CA ARG A 129 11.00 -7.74 -35.82
C ARG A 129 11.02 -6.77 -34.65
N MET A 130 10.57 -7.20 -33.46
CA MET A 130 10.62 -6.41 -32.24
C MET A 130 12.07 -6.10 -31.81
N GLU A 131 12.99 -7.06 -31.96
CA GLU A 131 14.42 -6.84 -31.68
C GLU A 131 15.02 -5.73 -32.57
N ASN A 132 14.48 -5.57 -33.79
CA ASN A 132 14.85 -4.48 -34.73
C ASN A 132 14.13 -3.15 -34.45
N GLY A 133 13.35 -3.05 -33.37
CA GLY A 133 12.66 -1.82 -32.96
C GLY A 133 11.28 -1.61 -33.60
N ASP A 134 10.65 -2.64 -34.18
CA ASP A 134 9.34 -2.53 -34.79
C ASP A 134 8.21 -2.52 -33.76
N GLU A 135 7.67 -1.33 -33.48
CA GLU A 135 6.55 -1.11 -32.56
C GLU A 135 5.25 -1.79 -33.02
N SER A 136 5.06 -1.94 -34.35
CA SER A 136 3.87 -2.60 -34.89
C SER A 136 3.88 -4.10 -34.60
N ALA A 137 5.05 -4.72 -34.53
CA ALA A 137 5.21 -6.12 -34.15
C ALA A 137 4.90 -6.35 -32.66
N LYS A 138 5.34 -5.43 -31.77
CA LYS A 138 4.99 -5.46 -30.35
C LYS A 138 3.48 -5.43 -30.17
N LYS A 139 2.82 -4.46 -30.81
CA LYS A 139 1.37 -4.29 -30.71
C LYS A 139 0.63 -5.54 -31.17
N ARG A 140 1.02 -6.12 -32.30
CA ARG A 140 0.39 -7.32 -32.84
C ARG A 140 0.57 -8.55 -31.95
N LEU A 141 1.77 -8.74 -31.35
CA LEU A 141 2.02 -9.83 -30.40
C LEU A 141 1.19 -9.68 -29.14
N ALA A 142 1.05 -8.46 -28.61
CA ALA A 142 0.21 -8.18 -27.46
C ALA A 142 -1.27 -8.41 -27.75
N GLU A 143 -1.81 -7.86 -28.86
CA GLU A 143 -3.22 -7.98 -29.24
C GLU A 143 -3.66 -9.45 -29.42
N ALA A 144 -2.81 -10.29 -30.01
CA ALA A 144 -3.12 -11.71 -30.22
C ALA A 144 -3.16 -12.51 -28.92
N ASN A 145 -2.54 -12.01 -27.83
CA ASN A 145 -2.45 -12.67 -26.55
C ASN A 145 -3.38 -12.08 -25.47
N LEU A 146 -4.26 -11.13 -25.78
CA LEU A 146 -5.22 -10.57 -24.81
C LEU A 146 -6.19 -11.63 -24.26
N ARG A 147 -6.51 -12.66 -25.06
CA ARG A 147 -7.36 -13.78 -24.62
C ARG A 147 -6.70 -14.59 -23.49
N LEU A 148 -5.37 -14.74 -23.50
CA LEU A 148 -4.60 -15.39 -22.45
C LEU A 148 -4.74 -14.60 -21.12
N VAL A 149 -4.68 -13.26 -21.18
CA VAL A 149 -4.87 -12.42 -19.98
C VAL A 149 -6.25 -12.65 -19.36
N VAL A 150 -7.30 -12.71 -20.17
CA VAL A 150 -8.66 -12.96 -19.70
C VAL A 150 -8.79 -14.32 -19.02
N SER A 151 -8.21 -15.38 -19.60
CA SER A 151 -8.26 -16.74 -19.04
C SER A 151 -7.59 -16.80 -17.65
N ILE A 152 -6.49 -16.06 -17.46
CA ILE A 152 -5.80 -15.97 -16.18
C ILE A 152 -6.59 -15.10 -15.21
N ALA A 153 -7.05 -13.91 -15.61
CA ALA A 153 -7.80 -12.99 -14.76
C ALA A 153 -9.09 -13.58 -14.19
N LYS A 154 -9.76 -14.47 -14.96
CA LYS A 154 -10.96 -15.19 -14.46
C LYS A 154 -10.75 -15.91 -13.15
N ARG A 155 -9.56 -16.48 -12.91
CA ARG A 155 -9.23 -17.24 -11.70
C ARG A 155 -9.07 -16.33 -10.47
N TYR A 156 -9.00 -15.02 -10.67
CA TYR A 156 -8.81 -14.01 -9.61
C TYR A 156 -10.04 -13.17 -9.31
N VAL A 157 -11.18 -13.51 -9.93
CA VAL A 157 -12.47 -12.86 -9.67
C VAL A 157 -12.89 -13.08 -8.21
N GLY A 158 -13.51 -12.07 -7.60
CA GLY A 158 -13.99 -12.15 -6.20
C GLY A 158 -12.92 -11.81 -5.14
N ARG A 159 -11.72 -11.39 -5.52
CA ARG A 159 -10.60 -11.09 -4.62
C ARG A 159 -10.43 -9.60 -4.31
N GLY A 160 -11.53 -8.83 -4.31
CA GLY A 160 -11.52 -7.41 -3.93
C GLY A 160 -11.21 -6.44 -5.08
N MET A 161 -11.07 -6.91 -6.32
CA MET A 161 -10.93 -6.09 -7.52
C MET A 161 -11.99 -6.43 -8.56
N LEU A 162 -12.39 -5.44 -9.37
CA LEU A 162 -13.31 -5.64 -10.48
C LEU A 162 -12.65 -6.46 -11.61
N PHE A 163 -13.42 -7.26 -12.31
CA PHE A 163 -12.90 -8.14 -13.37
C PHE A 163 -12.17 -7.38 -14.48
N LEU A 164 -12.68 -6.21 -14.92
CA LEU A 164 -12.01 -5.38 -15.91
C LEU A 164 -10.67 -4.81 -15.39
N ASP A 165 -10.58 -4.47 -14.11
CA ASP A 165 -9.34 -3.97 -13.52
C ASP A 165 -8.29 -5.08 -13.46
N LEU A 166 -8.69 -6.32 -13.10
CA LEU A 166 -7.80 -7.49 -13.15
C LEU A 166 -7.26 -7.72 -14.55
N ILE A 167 -8.10 -7.59 -15.58
CA ILE A 167 -7.69 -7.72 -16.98
C ILE A 167 -6.69 -6.61 -17.33
N GLN A 168 -6.92 -5.35 -16.94
CA GLN A 168 -6.04 -4.24 -17.29
C GLN A 168 -4.67 -4.37 -16.60
N GLU A 169 -4.65 -4.76 -15.34
CA GLU A 169 -3.38 -5.05 -14.64
C GLU A 169 -2.65 -6.25 -15.30
N GLY A 170 -3.39 -7.29 -15.68
CA GLY A 170 -2.85 -8.39 -16.47
C GLY A 170 -2.29 -7.96 -17.83
N ASN A 171 -2.95 -7.01 -18.51
CA ASN A 171 -2.46 -6.45 -19.78
C ASN A 171 -1.14 -5.69 -19.59
N LEU A 172 -0.96 -4.98 -18.47
CA LEU A 172 0.33 -4.36 -18.11
C LEU A 172 1.43 -5.41 -17.95
N GLY A 173 1.10 -6.55 -17.30
CA GLY A 173 1.98 -7.70 -17.23
C GLY A 173 2.32 -8.28 -18.61
N LEU A 174 1.34 -8.44 -19.49
CA LEU A 174 1.54 -8.90 -20.87
C LEU A 174 2.48 -7.97 -21.64
N ILE A 175 2.31 -6.65 -21.55
CA ILE A 175 3.19 -5.68 -22.23
C ILE A 175 4.63 -5.84 -21.75
N LYS A 176 4.86 -5.97 -20.42
CA LYS A 176 6.20 -6.27 -19.87
C LYS A 176 6.76 -7.59 -20.38
N ALA A 177 5.92 -8.63 -20.51
CA ALA A 177 6.34 -9.91 -21.08
C ALA A 177 6.79 -9.76 -22.54
N VAL A 178 6.03 -9.03 -23.36
CA VAL A 178 6.38 -8.74 -24.76
C VAL A 178 7.73 -8.03 -24.88
N GLU A 179 7.99 -7.04 -24.02
CA GLU A 179 9.26 -6.29 -24.02
C GLU A 179 10.48 -7.12 -23.64
N LYS A 180 10.29 -8.12 -22.77
CA LYS A 180 11.38 -8.94 -22.22
C LYS A 180 11.51 -10.32 -22.87
N PHE A 181 10.63 -10.65 -23.80
CA PHE A 181 10.60 -11.96 -24.44
C PHE A 181 11.86 -12.22 -25.28
N ASP A 182 12.48 -13.41 -25.08
CA ASP A 182 13.62 -13.89 -25.87
C ASP A 182 13.27 -15.23 -26.52
N TYR A 183 13.01 -15.19 -27.83
CA TYR A 183 12.68 -16.35 -28.65
C TYR A 183 13.83 -17.39 -28.75
N ARG A 184 15.08 -16.99 -28.44
CA ARG A 184 16.25 -17.87 -28.51
C ARG A 184 16.24 -18.96 -27.43
N LYS A 185 15.46 -18.76 -26.38
CA LYS A 185 15.30 -19.74 -25.29
C LYS A 185 14.43 -20.95 -25.68
N GLY A 186 13.73 -20.92 -26.82
CA GLY A 186 12.97 -22.03 -27.37
C GLY A 186 11.62 -22.31 -26.72
N TYR A 187 11.19 -21.51 -25.73
CA TYR A 187 9.87 -21.63 -25.10
C TYR A 187 8.81 -20.86 -25.87
N LYS A 188 7.54 -21.33 -25.81
CA LYS A 188 6.37 -20.58 -26.33
C LYS A 188 6.22 -19.24 -25.58
N PHE A 189 5.75 -18.22 -26.30
CA PHE A 189 5.49 -16.92 -25.68
C PHE A 189 4.47 -17.02 -24.54
N SER A 190 3.40 -17.82 -24.70
CA SER A 190 2.37 -18.01 -23.67
C SER A 190 2.91 -18.48 -22.32
N THR A 191 3.89 -19.43 -22.31
CA THR A 191 4.50 -19.93 -21.10
C THR A 191 5.22 -18.82 -20.32
N TYR A 192 5.97 -17.98 -21.03
CA TYR A 192 6.65 -16.84 -20.41
C TYR A 192 5.69 -15.72 -20.00
N ALA A 193 4.69 -15.41 -20.85
CA ALA A 193 3.71 -14.37 -20.60
C ALA A 193 2.80 -14.68 -19.39
N THR A 194 2.41 -15.94 -19.21
CA THR A 194 1.59 -16.39 -18.08
C THR A 194 2.19 -15.95 -16.74
N TRP A 195 3.51 -16.10 -16.60
CA TRP A 195 4.21 -15.68 -15.38
C TRP A 195 4.08 -14.17 -15.13
N TRP A 196 4.34 -13.33 -16.15
CA TRP A 196 4.24 -11.87 -16.01
C TRP A 196 2.82 -11.38 -15.76
N ILE A 197 1.84 -12.01 -16.43
CA ILE A 197 0.42 -11.69 -16.26
C ILE A 197 0.00 -12.01 -14.82
N ARG A 198 0.33 -13.21 -14.34
CA ARG A 198 0.03 -13.64 -12.96
C ARG A 198 0.65 -12.72 -11.95
N GLN A 199 1.94 -12.41 -12.09
CA GLN A 199 2.67 -11.49 -11.21
C GLN A 199 2.02 -10.10 -11.16
N ALA A 200 1.63 -9.54 -12.31
CA ALA A 200 1.00 -8.23 -12.36
C ALA A 200 -0.37 -8.24 -11.64
N ILE A 201 -1.21 -9.25 -11.91
CA ILE A 201 -2.53 -9.39 -11.28
C ILE A 201 -2.39 -9.58 -9.76
N THR A 202 -1.51 -10.47 -9.32
CA THR A 202 -1.35 -10.78 -7.89
C THR A 202 -0.81 -9.57 -7.12
N ARG A 203 0.15 -8.85 -7.71
CA ARG A 203 0.67 -7.61 -7.14
C ARG A 203 -0.40 -6.53 -7.06
N ALA A 204 -1.21 -6.36 -8.11
CA ALA A 204 -2.30 -5.40 -8.11
C ALA A 204 -3.35 -5.70 -7.03
N ILE A 205 -3.71 -6.97 -6.84
CA ILE A 205 -4.61 -7.39 -5.76
C ILE A 205 -4.00 -7.05 -4.39
N ALA A 206 -2.72 -7.35 -4.17
CA ALA A 206 -2.05 -7.04 -2.91
C ALA A 206 -2.03 -5.53 -2.61
N ASP A 207 -1.85 -4.70 -3.63
CA ASP A 207 -1.75 -3.24 -3.51
C ASP A 207 -3.10 -2.51 -3.42
N GLN A 208 -4.15 -3.02 -4.09
CA GLN A 208 -5.39 -2.26 -4.34
C GLN A 208 -6.65 -2.89 -3.75
N ALA A 209 -6.65 -4.19 -3.41
CA ALA A 209 -7.88 -4.88 -2.98
C ALA A 209 -8.37 -4.44 -1.58
N ARG A 210 -7.51 -3.87 -0.74
CA ARG A 210 -7.85 -3.46 0.63
C ARG A 210 -8.14 -1.96 0.71
N THR A 211 -9.15 -1.58 1.47
CA THR A 211 -9.50 -0.17 1.76
C THR A 211 -8.31 0.57 2.41
N ILE A 212 -7.60 -0.09 3.32
CA ILE A 212 -6.36 0.42 3.91
C ILE A 212 -5.22 -0.39 3.31
N ARG A 213 -4.38 0.28 2.51
CA ARG A 213 -3.26 -0.36 1.82
C ARG A 213 -2.26 -0.97 2.82
N ILE A 214 -1.86 -2.20 2.56
CA ILE A 214 -0.83 -2.93 3.29
C ILE A 214 0.32 -3.22 2.32
N PRO A 215 1.61 -3.10 2.71
CA PRO A 215 2.74 -3.45 1.87
C PRO A 215 2.67 -4.91 1.39
N VAL A 216 3.15 -5.18 0.16
CA VAL A 216 3.02 -6.51 -0.50
C VAL A 216 3.63 -7.63 0.34
N HIS A 217 4.82 -7.43 0.90
CA HIS A 217 5.49 -8.43 1.75
C HIS A 217 4.67 -8.79 3.00
N MET A 218 3.91 -7.83 3.55
CA MET A 218 3.00 -8.11 4.67
C MET A 218 1.78 -8.91 4.24
N VAL A 219 1.26 -8.65 3.02
CA VAL A 219 0.17 -9.46 2.44
C VAL A 219 0.64 -10.91 2.25
N GLU A 220 1.86 -11.12 1.75
CA GLU A 220 2.48 -12.46 1.64
C GLU A 220 2.58 -13.16 3.00
N THR A 221 3.04 -12.42 4.02
CA THR A 221 3.14 -12.96 5.39
C THR A 221 1.78 -13.33 5.96
N ILE A 222 0.74 -12.49 5.73
CA ILE A 222 -0.64 -12.77 6.14
C ILE A 222 -1.15 -14.04 5.45
N ASN A 223 -0.92 -14.19 4.14
CA ASN A 223 -1.36 -15.36 3.38
C ASN A 223 -0.68 -16.65 3.87
N LYS A 224 0.63 -16.59 4.12
CA LYS A 224 1.35 -17.71 4.73
C LYS A 224 0.79 -18.07 6.11
N LEU A 225 0.46 -17.06 6.94
CA LEU A 225 -0.17 -17.27 8.23
C LEU A 225 -1.53 -17.96 8.10
N ILE A 226 -2.37 -17.53 7.16
CA ILE A 226 -3.69 -18.12 6.91
C ILE A 226 -3.55 -19.58 6.45
N ARG A 227 -2.59 -19.88 5.56
CA ARG A 227 -2.32 -21.25 5.09
C ARG A 227 -1.89 -22.15 6.26
N VAL A 228 -0.91 -21.71 7.06
CA VAL A 228 -0.45 -22.46 8.23
C VAL A 228 -1.58 -22.65 9.24
N SER A 229 -2.41 -21.63 9.45
CA SER A 229 -3.58 -21.72 10.34
C SER A 229 -4.60 -22.77 9.84
N ARG A 230 -4.87 -22.84 8.53
CA ARG A 230 -5.76 -23.88 7.94
C ARG A 230 -5.17 -25.27 8.06
N GLN A 231 -3.88 -25.43 7.80
CA GLN A 231 -3.18 -26.69 7.97
C GLN A 231 -3.28 -27.18 9.42
N LEU A 232 -2.97 -26.34 10.38
CA LEU A 232 -3.09 -26.66 11.80
C LEU A 232 -4.54 -26.94 12.23
N LEU A 233 -5.52 -26.25 11.65
CA LEU A 233 -6.95 -26.52 11.88
C LEU A 233 -7.33 -27.94 11.43
N GLN A 234 -6.81 -28.39 10.27
CA GLN A 234 -7.03 -29.76 9.78
C GLN A 234 -6.35 -30.80 10.67
N GLU A 235 -5.15 -30.54 11.14
CA GLU A 235 -4.39 -31.46 12.01
C GLU A 235 -4.97 -31.54 13.43
N LEU A 236 -5.34 -30.40 14.02
CA LEU A 236 -5.79 -30.31 15.41
C LEU A 236 -7.30 -30.47 15.57
N GLY A 237 -8.09 -30.31 14.52
CA GLY A 237 -9.57 -30.31 14.56
C GLY A 237 -10.19 -29.13 15.32
N ARG A 238 -9.40 -28.09 15.65
CA ARG A 238 -9.81 -26.83 16.29
C ARG A 238 -8.99 -25.66 15.79
N GLU A 239 -9.46 -24.44 16.00
CA GLU A 239 -8.69 -23.25 15.70
C GLU A 239 -7.35 -23.26 16.46
N PRO A 240 -6.21 -23.02 15.75
CA PRO A 240 -4.89 -22.99 16.36
C PRO A 240 -4.69 -21.75 17.21
N GLN A 241 -3.96 -21.90 18.32
CA GLN A 241 -3.58 -20.77 19.15
C GLN A 241 -2.38 -20.04 18.53
N PRO A 242 -2.21 -18.70 18.79
CA PRO A 242 -1.08 -17.93 18.25
C PRO A 242 0.29 -18.54 18.55
N GLU A 243 0.43 -19.25 19.68
CA GLU A 243 1.63 -19.96 20.08
C GLU A 243 1.96 -21.17 19.19
N GLU A 244 0.93 -21.84 18.67
CA GLU A 244 1.07 -22.97 17.74
C GLU A 244 1.46 -22.49 16.35
N ILE A 245 0.82 -21.43 15.86
CA ILE A 245 1.16 -20.77 14.59
C ILE A 245 2.59 -20.23 14.63
N ALA A 246 2.99 -19.60 15.75
CA ALA A 246 4.31 -19.03 15.92
C ALA A 246 5.44 -20.07 15.79
N LYS A 247 5.21 -21.30 16.28
CA LYS A 247 6.16 -22.40 16.15
C LYS A 247 6.32 -22.85 14.70
N GLU A 248 5.21 -22.99 13.98
CA GLU A 248 5.22 -23.45 12.58
C GLU A 248 5.83 -22.40 11.64
N MET A 249 5.49 -21.13 11.86
CA MET A 249 6.05 -20.01 11.09
C MET A 249 7.46 -19.59 11.52
N ASN A 250 8.00 -20.16 12.60
CA ASN A 250 9.30 -19.80 13.18
C ASN A 250 9.47 -18.30 13.49
N MET A 251 8.44 -17.71 14.11
CA MET A 251 8.44 -16.29 14.52
C MET A 251 7.94 -16.11 15.95
N SER A 252 8.06 -14.90 16.51
CA SER A 252 7.60 -14.63 17.86
C SER A 252 6.08 -14.61 17.94
N VAL A 253 5.52 -15.01 19.11
CA VAL A 253 4.07 -15.00 19.36
C VAL A 253 3.47 -13.59 19.23
N ASP A 254 4.20 -12.58 19.70
CA ASP A 254 3.74 -11.18 19.65
C ASP A 254 3.63 -10.71 18.20
N ARG A 255 4.56 -11.14 17.32
CA ARG A 255 4.51 -10.83 15.89
C ARG A 255 3.31 -11.49 15.21
N VAL A 256 3.00 -12.74 15.55
CA VAL A 256 1.79 -13.42 15.03
C VAL A 256 0.52 -12.68 15.44
N ARG A 257 0.42 -12.25 16.71
CA ARG A 257 -0.72 -11.44 17.18
C ARG A 257 -0.86 -10.11 16.45
N GLU A 258 0.25 -9.44 16.19
CA GLU A 258 0.28 -8.20 15.41
C GLU A 258 -0.21 -8.42 13.98
N ILE A 259 0.28 -9.47 13.29
CA ILE A 259 -0.12 -9.81 11.92
C ILE A 259 -1.62 -10.15 11.87
N LEU A 260 -2.14 -10.93 12.83
CA LEU A 260 -3.57 -11.24 12.93
C LEU A 260 -4.42 -9.96 13.08
N LYS A 261 -3.94 -8.99 13.85
CA LYS A 261 -4.62 -7.69 14.03
C LYS A 261 -4.62 -6.86 12.73
N ILE A 262 -3.50 -6.83 12.00
CA ILE A 262 -3.37 -6.12 10.72
C ILE A 262 -4.22 -6.79 9.64
N SER A 263 -4.39 -8.11 9.69
CA SER A 263 -5.14 -8.89 8.70
C SER A 263 -6.64 -8.55 8.69
N GLN A 264 -7.19 -7.99 9.79
CA GLN A 264 -8.60 -7.66 9.89
C GLN A 264 -9.02 -6.60 8.88
N GLU A 265 -10.19 -6.78 8.30
CA GLU A 265 -10.79 -5.79 7.41
C GLU A 265 -11.61 -4.77 8.21
N PRO A 266 -11.69 -3.50 7.74
CA PRO A 266 -12.51 -2.49 8.39
C PRO A 266 -14.00 -2.82 8.27
N VAL A 267 -14.75 -2.61 9.35
CA VAL A 267 -16.20 -2.76 9.38
C VAL A 267 -16.86 -1.47 8.88
N SER A 268 -17.91 -1.59 8.05
CA SER A 268 -18.66 -0.43 7.56
C SER A 268 -19.42 0.26 8.70
N LEU A 269 -19.40 1.59 8.72
CA LEU A 269 -20.21 2.40 9.62
C LEU A 269 -21.71 2.31 9.33
N GLU A 270 -22.09 1.90 8.12
CA GLU A 270 -23.48 1.70 7.70
C GLU A 270 -24.02 0.31 8.06
N THR A 271 -23.23 -0.50 8.80
CA THR A 271 -23.69 -1.81 9.26
C THR A 271 -24.88 -1.63 10.21
N PRO A 272 -26.07 -2.23 9.90
CA PRO A 272 -27.25 -2.09 10.75
C PRO A 272 -27.03 -2.81 12.09
N ILE A 273 -27.55 -2.23 13.18
CA ILE A 273 -27.50 -2.79 14.52
C ILE A 273 -28.92 -3.02 15.02
N GLY A 274 -29.22 -4.23 15.44
CA GLY A 274 -30.56 -4.63 15.91
C GLY A 274 -31.46 -5.18 14.81
N GLU A 275 -32.73 -5.41 15.14
CA GLU A 275 -33.74 -5.96 14.21
C GLU A 275 -34.42 -4.86 13.39
N GLU A 276 -34.32 -3.58 13.82
CA GLU A 276 -34.89 -2.43 13.15
C GLU A 276 -33.80 -1.76 12.31
N GLU A 277 -34.05 -1.56 11.02
CA GLU A 277 -33.08 -1.00 10.04
C GLU A 277 -32.69 0.48 10.28
N ASP A 278 -33.25 1.11 11.32
CA ASP A 278 -33.10 2.54 11.58
C ASP A 278 -31.80 2.93 12.32
N SER A 279 -31.04 1.96 12.87
CA SER A 279 -29.83 2.19 13.65
C SER A 279 -28.60 1.61 12.97
N HIS A 280 -27.55 2.40 12.78
CA HIS A 280 -26.28 2.00 12.16
C HIS A 280 -25.12 2.09 13.17
N LEU A 281 -24.05 1.34 12.93
CA LEU A 281 -22.85 1.34 13.78
C LEU A 281 -22.30 2.77 13.96
N GLY A 282 -22.38 3.61 12.93
CA GLY A 282 -21.91 4.99 12.95
C GLY A 282 -22.62 5.87 13.98
N ASP A 283 -23.88 5.57 14.32
CA ASP A 283 -24.67 6.35 15.29
C ASP A 283 -24.16 6.23 16.73
N PHE A 284 -23.41 5.16 17.02
CA PHE A 284 -22.84 4.86 18.35
C PHE A 284 -21.40 5.31 18.50
N ILE A 285 -20.74 5.77 17.44
CA ILE A 285 -19.35 6.21 17.48
C ILE A 285 -19.31 7.73 17.70
N GLN A 286 -18.72 8.14 18.82
CA GLN A 286 -18.56 9.54 19.16
C GLN A 286 -17.52 10.21 18.24
N ASP A 287 -17.78 11.45 17.82
CA ASP A 287 -16.81 12.29 17.11
C ASP A 287 -15.92 13.01 18.14
N ASP A 288 -14.69 12.52 18.32
CA ASP A 288 -13.70 13.10 19.23
C ASP A 288 -13.14 14.45 18.74
N ASN A 289 -13.34 14.82 17.47
CA ASN A 289 -12.85 16.08 16.91
C ASN A 289 -13.79 17.25 17.15
N VAL A 290 -15.06 16.98 17.43
CA VAL A 290 -16.06 18.03 17.72
C VAL A 290 -16.14 18.23 19.23
N PRO A 291 -15.82 19.44 19.72
CA PRO A 291 -15.91 19.73 21.16
C PRO A 291 -17.36 19.68 21.64
N VAL A 292 -17.57 19.19 22.85
CA VAL A 292 -18.88 19.20 23.51
C VAL A 292 -19.40 20.64 23.60
N PRO A 293 -20.71 20.91 23.47
CA PRO A 293 -21.25 22.25 23.50
C PRO A 293 -20.87 23.07 24.74
N ALA A 294 -20.77 22.42 25.91
CA ALA A 294 -20.31 23.05 27.14
C ALA A 294 -18.87 23.56 27.05
N ASP A 295 -17.96 22.71 26.49
CA ASP A 295 -16.55 23.05 26.33
C ASP A 295 -16.36 24.15 25.28
N ALA A 296 -17.12 24.11 24.19
CA ALA A 296 -17.13 25.16 23.19
C ALA A 296 -17.56 26.52 23.74
N ALA A 297 -18.61 26.53 24.60
CA ALA A 297 -19.06 27.74 25.30
C ALA A 297 -17.98 28.22 26.29
N ALA A 298 -17.42 27.33 27.11
CA ALA A 298 -16.35 27.68 28.05
C ALA A 298 -15.11 28.24 27.31
N PHE A 299 -14.73 27.66 26.18
CA PHE A 299 -13.62 28.17 25.35
C PHE A 299 -13.93 29.57 24.77
N THR A 300 -15.16 29.84 24.37
CA THR A 300 -15.57 31.15 23.89
C THR A 300 -15.50 32.20 24.99
N LEU A 301 -16.01 31.88 26.19
CA LEU A 301 -15.90 32.74 27.37
C LEU A 301 -14.44 33.00 27.77
N LEU A 302 -13.59 31.95 27.77
CA LEU A 302 -12.15 32.09 28.02
C LEU A 302 -11.51 33.06 27.00
N LYS A 303 -11.85 32.93 25.72
CA LYS A 303 -11.35 33.82 24.66
C LYS A 303 -11.75 35.27 24.89
N GLU A 304 -12.98 35.51 25.27
CA GLU A 304 -13.50 36.89 25.59
C GLU A 304 -12.77 37.47 26.80
N GLN A 305 -12.63 36.70 27.88
CA GLN A 305 -11.89 37.12 29.08
C GLN A 305 -10.40 37.38 28.77
N LEU A 306 -9.80 36.54 27.93
CA LEU A 306 -8.43 36.75 27.50
C LEU A 306 -8.25 38.06 26.72
N VAL A 307 -9.17 38.37 25.80
CA VAL A 307 -9.16 39.62 25.04
C VAL A 307 -9.30 40.83 25.97
N GLU A 308 -10.20 40.75 26.99
CA GLU A 308 -10.36 41.80 27.99
C GLU A 308 -9.11 42.05 28.79
N VAL A 309 -8.45 40.95 29.28
CA VAL A 309 -7.20 41.05 30.05
C VAL A 309 -6.07 41.56 29.20
N LEU A 310 -5.95 41.13 27.94
CA LEU A 310 -4.95 41.65 26.98
C LEU A 310 -5.14 43.16 26.72
N GLY A 311 -6.38 43.65 26.71
CA GLY A 311 -6.69 45.09 26.60
C GLY A 311 -6.09 45.97 27.70
N THR A 312 -5.69 45.37 28.83
CA THR A 312 -5.03 46.09 29.94
C THR A 312 -3.53 46.30 29.72
N LEU A 313 -2.93 45.66 28.69
CA LEU A 313 -1.54 45.83 28.31
C LEU A 313 -1.36 47.01 27.35
N THR A 314 -0.09 47.39 27.13
CA THR A 314 0.21 48.39 26.08
C THR A 314 -0.11 47.79 24.71
N GLU A 315 -0.54 48.65 23.77
CA GLU A 315 -0.93 48.24 22.40
C GLU A 315 0.15 47.38 21.72
N ARG A 316 1.42 47.71 21.94
CA ARG A 316 2.57 46.98 21.40
C ARG A 316 2.73 45.58 22.03
N GLU A 317 2.60 45.47 23.36
CA GLU A 317 2.65 44.18 24.09
C GLU A 317 1.48 43.28 23.69
N GLN A 318 0.29 43.85 23.58
CA GLN A 318 -0.93 43.15 23.16
C GLN A 318 -0.75 42.53 21.74
N LYS A 319 -0.30 43.35 20.77
CA LYS A 319 -0.15 42.96 19.38
C LYS A 319 0.95 41.87 19.24
N VAL A 320 2.05 41.98 19.97
CA VAL A 320 3.08 40.93 20.01
C VAL A 320 2.55 39.60 20.52
N LEU A 321 1.77 39.60 21.61
CA LEU A 321 1.17 38.36 22.13
C LEU A 321 0.13 37.77 21.18
N ARG A 322 -0.74 38.59 20.57
CA ARG A 322 -1.74 38.11 19.60
C ARG A 322 -1.09 37.41 18.42
N LEU A 323 -0.06 37.98 17.84
CA LEU A 323 0.66 37.39 16.71
C LEU A 323 1.48 36.17 17.13
N ARG A 324 2.13 36.21 18.29
CA ARG A 324 2.97 35.13 18.79
C ARG A 324 2.19 33.85 19.06
N PHE A 325 1.01 33.96 19.69
CA PHE A 325 0.14 32.85 20.02
C PHE A 325 -0.97 32.59 19.02
N GLY A 326 -1.09 33.39 17.96
CA GLY A 326 -2.10 33.21 16.93
C GLY A 326 -3.54 33.38 17.43
N LEU A 327 -3.78 34.34 18.34
CA LEU A 327 -5.08 34.51 18.98
C LEU A 327 -6.19 34.99 18.02
N ASP A 328 -5.82 35.65 16.92
CA ASP A 328 -6.74 36.18 15.93
C ASP A 328 -6.95 35.24 14.75
N ASP A 329 -5.86 34.64 14.22
CA ASP A 329 -5.84 33.82 13.00
C ASP A 329 -5.58 32.32 13.25
N GLY A 330 -5.40 31.90 14.52
CA GLY A 330 -5.07 30.53 14.88
C GLY A 330 -3.65 30.08 14.55
N ARG A 331 -2.83 30.95 13.92
CA ARG A 331 -1.45 30.62 13.51
C ARG A 331 -0.43 31.25 14.45
N ALA A 332 0.19 30.43 15.30
CA ALA A 332 1.31 30.85 16.12
C ALA A 332 2.54 31.22 15.24
N ARG A 333 3.09 32.41 15.45
CA ARG A 333 4.26 32.92 14.72
C ARG A 333 5.53 32.80 15.53
N THR A 334 6.67 32.66 14.86
CA THR A 334 7.99 32.62 15.49
C THR A 334 8.43 34.02 15.92
N LEU A 335 9.39 34.11 16.87
CA LEU A 335 9.93 35.41 17.31
C LEU A 335 10.56 36.21 16.15
N GLU A 336 11.08 35.52 15.15
CA GLU A 336 11.68 36.14 13.98
C GLU A 336 10.63 36.72 13.02
N GLU A 337 9.54 36.00 12.79
CA GLU A 337 8.41 36.47 11.97
C GLU A 337 7.77 37.70 12.59
N VAL A 338 7.50 37.66 13.89
CA VAL A 338 6.98 38.81 14.62
C VAL A 338 7.99 39.97 14.60
N GLY A 339 9.31 39.68 14.73
CA GLY A 339 10.35 40.67 14.62
C GLY A 339 10.37 41.39 13.28
N LYS A 340 10.17 40.66 12.19
CA LYS A 340 10.06 41.25 10.84
C LYS A 340 8.88 42.18 10.71
N GLU A 341 7.70 41.77 11.26
CA GLU A 341 6.47 42.60 11.19
C GLU A 341 6.60 43.91 11.95
N PHE A 342 7.34 43.91 13.08
CA PHE A 342 7.60 45.12 13.89
C PHE A 342 8.87 45.86 13.54
N ASN A 343 9.67 45.41 12.56
CA ASN A 343 10.98 45.92 12.21
C ASN A 343 11.94 45.99 13.40
N VAL A 344 11.99 44.96 14.23
CA VAL A 344 12.86 44.84 15.41
C VAL A 344 13.54 43.46 15.46
N THR A 345 14.61 43.36 16.25
CA THR A 345 15.36 42.15 16.42
C THR A 345 14.56 41.10 17.19
N ARG A 346 14.82 39.81 16.92
CA ARG A 346 14.24 38.64 17.64
C ARG A 346 14.35 38.82 19.16
N GLU A 347 15.51 39.26 19.67
CA GLU A 347 15.74 39.43 21.08
C GLU A 347 14.86 40.53 21.69
N ARG A 348 14.59 41.59 20.92
CA ARG A 348 13.68 42.66 21.37
C ARG A 348 12.24 42.17 21.50
N ILE A 349 11.76 41.30 20.59
CA ILE A 349 10.44 40.67 20.71
C ILE A 349 10.40 39.78 21.95
N ARG A 350 11.45 38.95 22.17
CA ARG A 350 11.54 38.09 23.36
C ARG A 350 11.46 38.91 24.68
N GLN A 351 12.10 40.08 24.73
CA GLN A 351 12.02 40.96 25.89
C GLN A 351 10.61 41.54 26.09
N ILE A 352 9.95 41.95 25.00
CA ILE A 352 8.57 42.46 25.04
C ILE A 352 7.60 41.36 25.50
N GLU A 353 7.71 40.14 24.94
CA GLU A 353 6.92 38.98 25.33
C GLU A 353 7.09 38.65 26.82
N ALA A 354 8.35 38.52 27.29
CA ALA A 354 8.63 38.24 28.68
C ALA A 354 8.09 39.31 29.65
N LYS A 355 8.16 40.58 29.25
CA LYS A 355 7.58 41.69 30.02
C LYS A 355 6.06 41.63 30.03
N ALA A 356 5.43 41.40 28.91
CA ALA A 356 3.98 41.26 28.77
C ALA A 356 3.44 40.09 29.62
N LEU A 357 4.06 38.92 29.55
CA LEU A 357 3.68 37.75 30.35
C LEU A 357 3.89 38.01 31.86
N ARG A 358 4.92 38.73 32.26
CA ARG A 358 5.12 39.14 33.66
C ARG A 358 4.00 40.06 34.14
N ASN A 359 3.60 41.03 33.28
CA ASN A 359 2.51 41.93 33.56
C ASN A 359 1.16 41.20 33.70
N LEU A 360 0.92 40.13 32.90
CA LEU A 360 -0.28 39.29 32.99
C LEU A 360 -0.31 38.45 34.27
N ARG A 361 0.84 38.03 34.82
CA ARG A 361 0.92 37.26 36.07
C ARG A 361 0.52 38.08 37.32
N HIS A 362 0.38 39.40 37.20
CA HIS A 362 -0.02 40.23 38.34
C HIS A 362 -1.39 39.81 38.86
N PRO A 363 -1.60 39.68 40.21
CA PRO A 363 -2.84 39.17 40.79
C PRO A 363 -4.13 39.85 40.35
N SER A 364 -4.08 41.16 40.03
CA SER A 364 -5.24 41.92 39.53
C SER A 364 -5.74 41.46 38.14
N ARG A 365 -4.89 40.81 37.36
CA ARG A 365 -5.16 40.32 35.99
C ARG A 365 -5.33 38.79 35.97
N SER A 366 -4.44 38.05 36.64
CA SER A 366 -4.46 36.61 36.72
C SER A 366 -5.70 36.06 37.42
N ARG A 367 -6.31 36.81 38.35
CA ARG A 367 -7.53 36.39 39.04
C ARG A 367 -8.70 36.13 38.10
N LYS A 368 -8.84 36.90 37.02
CA LYS A 368 -9.88 36.74 35.98
C LYS A 368 -9.74 35.47 35.15
N LEU A 369 -8.55 34.94 35.05
CA LEU A 369 -8.26 33.73 34.24
C LEU A 369 -8.10 32.46 35.11
N LYS A 370 -8.15 32.62 36.46
CA LYS A 370 -7.88 31.49 37.37
C LYS A 370 -8.93 30.39 37.25
N ASP A 371 -10.19 30.77 37.05
CA ASP A 371 -11.33 29.84 36.98
C ASP A 371 -11.31 28.93 35.73
N TYR A 372 -10.36 29.15 34.80
CA TYR A 372 -10.14 28.36 33.57
C TYR A 372 -8.85 27.56 33.58
N LEU A 373 -8.15 27.48 34.73
CA LEU A 373 -6.86 26.80 34.87
C LEU A 373 -6.94 25.42 35.53
N ASP A 374 -8.12 24.99 35.94
CA ASP A 374 -8.39 23.67 36.57
C ASP A 374 -8.69 22.59 35.54
#